data_43d97dca9fccd843ed8ff6db8ddd16cc
#
_entry.id   43d97dca9fccd843ed8ff6db8ddd16cc
#
_cell.length_a   1.000
_cell.length_b   1.000
_cell.length_c   1.000
_cell.angle_alpha   90.00
_cell.angle_beta   90.00
_cell.angle_gamma   90.00
#
_symmetry.space_group_name_H-M   'P 1'
#
loop_
_entity.id
_entity.type
_entity.pdbx_description
1 polymer ?
#
loop_
_entity_poly.entity_id
_entity_poly.type
_entity_poly.pdbx_seq_one_letter_code
_entity_poly.pdbx_strand_id
1 'polypeptide(L)'
;KEVEKHLIMHFPEAKQALYARCIILVEGETEYGSFAGFGKKLGVDFDYFGICLINARGESSISKLQKLFNRFAIPTVALYDRDVEGKYAKAHSNIFYTDEICFEMDFVTHLLSLRKRSIMDAIIKDIIDDARPMVKKDMARRGYAKLGITKNQIVQRCLPNISDRKLDDLHIYYFSWFYANKGVIVGRRISQFLEAEMIPPAFIAVIERAKALSLGTNIY
;
A
#
# COMPACT_ATOMS: atom_id res chain seq x y z
N LYS A 1 11.95 24.81 11.82
CA LYS A 1 10.45 24.90 11.91
C LYS A 1 9.74 23.77 11.14
N GLU A 2 10.06 23.50 9.87
CA GLU A 2 9.41 22.39 9.13
C GLU A 2 9.82 21.02 9.69
N VAL A 3 11.08 20.81 10.00
CA VAL A 3 11.60 19.58 10.61
C VAL A 3 10.94 19.29 11.95
N GLU A 4 10.82 20.30 12.80
CA GLU A 4 10.14 20.19 14.09
C GLU A 4 8.65 19.89 13.93
N LYS A 5 7.99 20.52 12.96
CA LYS A 5 6.58 20.26 12.66
C LYS A 5 6.37 18.80 12.23
N HIS A 6 7.23 18.25 11.37
CA HIS A 6 7.13 16.84 10.96
C HIS A 6 7.40 15.89 12.12
N LEU A 7 8.39 16.16 12.96
CA LEU A 7 8.65 15.36 14.16
C LEU A 7 7.45 15.36 15.12
N ILE A 8 6.80 16.50 15.30
CA ILE A 8 5.62 16.60 16.17
C ILE A 8 4.42 15.85 15.57
N MET A 9 4.18 16.00 14.28
CA MET A 9 3.04 15.35 13.59
C MET A 9 3.12 13.81 13.59
N HIS A 10 4.34 13.27 13.56
CA HIS A 10 4.60 11.82 13.53
C HIS A 10 5.26 11.34 14.84
N PHE A 11 4.98 12.01 15.95
CA PHE A 11 5.77 11.91 17.17
C PHE A 11 5.96 10.49 17.73
N PRO A 12 4.97 9.59 17.80
CA PRO A 12 5.22 8.23 18.27
C PRO A 12 6.10 7.43 17.30
N GLU A 13 5.75 7.44 16.02
CA GLU A 13 6.47 6.72 14.97
C GLU A 13 7.86 7.31 14.72
N ALA A 14 8.00 8.63 14.76
CA ALA A 14 9.29 9.29 14.57
C ALA A 14 10.28 8.99 15.70
N LYS A 15 9.83 8.83 16.93
CA LYS A 15 10.69 8.41 18.04
C LYS A 15 11.23 6.99 17.83
N GLN A 16 10.38 6.06 17.45
CA GLN A 16 10.80 4.68 17.14
C GLN A 16 11.76 4.67 15.96
N ALA A 17 11.47 5.47 14.93
CA ALA A 17 12.28 5.57 13.73
C ALA A 17 13.71 6.07 13.98
N LEU A 18 13.95 6.88 15.02
CA LEU A 18 15.31 7.33 15.39
C LEU A 18 16.22 6.19 15.87
N TYR A 19 15.64 5.06 16.29
CA TYR A 19 16.36 3.87 16.70
C TYR A 19 16.33 2.75 15.66
N ALA A 20 15.69 3.00 14.51
CA ALA A 20 15.58 2.02 13.45
C ALA A 20 16.90 1.87 12.66
N ARG A 21 17.14 0.68 12.14
CA ARG A 21 18.24 0.41 11.19
C ARG A 21 17.85 0.81 9.77
N CYS A 22 16.57 0.76 9.45
CA CYS A 22 15.99 1.21 8.18
C CYS A 22 14.55 1.65 8.40
N ILE A 23 14.07 2.58 7.58
CA ILE A 23 12.68 3.05 7.65
C ILE A 23 12.00 2.80 6.31
N ILE A 24 10.80 2.19 6.35
CA ILE A 24 9.89 2.14 5.21
C ILE A 24 8.90 3.29 5.35
N LEU A 25 8.81 4.12 4.32
CA LEU A 25 7.84 5.22 4.22
C LEU A 25 6.77 4.85 3.21
N VAL A 26 5.52 4.84 3.63
CA VAL A 26 4.36 4.58 2.77
C VAL A 26 3.41 5.77 2.79
N GLU A 27 2.60 5.91 1.73
CA GLU A 27 1.78 7.09 1.55
C GLU A 27 0.54 7.09 2.44
N GLY A 28 -0.10 5.92 2.60
CA GLY A 28 -1.42 5.81 3.18
C GLY A 28 -1.58 4.75 4.27
N GLU A 29 -2.82 4.67 4.76
CA GLU A 29 -3.19 3.81 5.89
C GLU A 29 -3.30 2.33 5.50
N THR A 30 -3.67 2.03 4.26
CA THR A 30 -3.82 0.64 3.79
C THR A 30 -2.45 -0.03 3.71
N GLU A 31 -1.47 0.64 3.13
CA GLU A 31 -0.07 0.20 3.08
C GLU A 31 0.48 0.01 4.50
N TYR A 32 0.29 1.02 5.36
CA TYR A 32 0.73 0.96 6.74
C TYR A 32 0.15 -0.26 7.49
N GLY A 33 -1.12 -0.56 7.26
CA GLY A 33 -1.78 -1.71 7.85
C GLY A 33 -1.27 -3.07 7.34
N SER A 34 -0.77 -3.13 6.09
CA SER A 34 -0.44 -4.39 5.41
C SER A 34 1.04 -4.77 5.47
N PHE A 35 1.96 -3.81 5.39
CA PHE A 35 3.39 -4.07 5.15
C PHE A 35 4.06 -4.93 6.22
N ALA A 36 3.76 -4.71 7.51
CA ALA A 36 4.33 -5.54 8.58
C ALA A 36 3.87 -7.02 8.47
N GLY A 37 2.62 -7.24 8.06
CA GLY A 37 2.10 -8.57 7.79
C GLY A 37 2.74 -9.21 6.55
N PHE A 38 2.93 -8.45 5.48
CA PHE A 38 3.67 -8.90 4.29
C PHE A 38 5.11 -9.29 4.66
N GLY A 39 5.79 -8.46 5.44
CA GLY A 39 7.14 -8.77 5.94
C GLY A 39 7.18 -10.14 6.62
N LYS A 40 6.27 -10.41 7.54
CA LYS A 40 6.19 -11.72 8.22
C LYS A 40 5.99 -12.89 7.24
N LYS A 41 5.12 -12.73 6.23
CA LYS A 41 4.91 -13.76 5.20
C LYS A 41 6.16 -14.02 4.35
N LEU A 42 6.97 -12.97 4.12
CA LEU A 42 8.23 -13.05 3.38
C LEU A 42 9.44 -13.46 4.25
N GLY A 43 9.22 -13.77 5.54
CA GLY A 43 10.31 -14.09 6.47
C GLY A 43 11.13 -12.86 6.88
N VAL A 44 10.58 -11.66 6.74
CA VAL A 44 11.19 -10.39 7.14
C VAL A 44 10.41 -9.82 8.33
N ASP A 45 10.78 -10.24 9.53
CA ASP A 45 10.20 -9.66 10.76
C ASP A 45 10.81 -8.26 10.97
N PHE A 46 9.96 -7.23 10.94
CA PHE A 46 10.41 -5.83 11.02
C PHE A 46 11.08 -5.52 12.36
N ASP A 47 10.60 -6.08 13.46
CA ASP A 47 11.19 -5.87 14.77
C ASP A 47 12.59 -6.50 14.85
N TYR A 48 12.74 -7.73 14.35
CA TYR A 48 14.04 -8.43 14.31
C TYR A 48 15.08 -7.68 13.48
N PHE A 49 14.68 -7.19 12.30
CA PHE A 49 15.57 -6.45 11.40
C PHE A 49 15.75 -4.97 11.79
N GLY A 50 15.02 -4.48 12.79
CA GLY A 50 15.05 -3.06 13.18
C GLY A 50 14.47 -2.15 12.09
N ILE A 51 13.46 -2.61 11.35
CA ILE A 51 12.75 -1.84 10.32
C ILE A 51 11.58 -1.12 10.95
N CYS A 52 11.53 0.21 10.83
CA CYS A 52 10.39 1.01 11.25
C CYS A 52 9.52 1.35 10.06
N LEU A 53 8.21 1.11 10.16
CA LEU A 53 7.23 1.48 9.15
C LEU A 53 6.54 2.79 9.55
N ILE A 54 6.48 3.77 8.64
CA ILE A 54 5.83 5.06 8.87
C ILE A 54 4.79 5.34 7.79
N ASN A 55 3.59 5.66 8.21
CA ASN A 55 2.58 6.29 7.35
C ASN A 55 2.90 7.79 7.22
N ALA A 56 3.30 8.22 6.03
CA ALA A 56 3.65 9.61 5.76
C ALA A 56 2.42 10.54 5.65
N ARG A 57 1.21 9.97 5.57
CA ARG A 57 -0.05 10.71 5.44
C ARG A 57 -0.06 11.63 4.21
N GLY A 58 0.39 11.09 3.09
CA GLY A 58 0.42 11.72 1.79
C GLY A 58 1.81 11.89 1.20
N GLU A 59 1.85 11.89 -0.12
CA GLU A 59 3.05 11.90 -0.95
C GLU A 59 4.08 12.98 -0.60
N SER A 60 3.60 14.21 -0.36
CA SER A 60 4.47 15.36 -0.11
C SER A 60 5.26 15.25 1.19
N SER A 61 4.79 14.44 2.13
CA SER A 61 5.45 14.20 3.41
C SER A 61 6.59 13.18 3.31
N ILE A 62 6.51 12.22 2.40
CA ILE A 62 7.53 11.18 2.21
C ILE A 62 8.90 11.82 1.94
N SER A 63 9.00 12.71 0.96
CA SER A 63 10.27 13.39 0.61
C SER A 63 10.85 14.19 1.78
N LYS A 64 9.99 14.81 2.60
CA LYS A 64 10.43 15.57 3.77
C LYS A 64 10.94 14.66 4.89
N LEU A 65 10.27 13.53 5.12
CA LEU A 65 10.70 12.51 6.08
C LEU A 65 12.01 11.85 5.63
N GLN A 66 12.18 11.53 4.34
CA GLN A 66 13.44 11.02 3.81
C GLN A 66 14.59 11.99 4.08
N LYS A 67 14.43 13.29 3.78
CA LYS A 67 15.42 14.31 4.05
C LYS A 67 15.73 14.43 5.55
N LEU A 68 14.72 14.28 6.40
CA LEU A 68 14.89 14.31 7.85
C LEU A 68 15.76 13.15 8.33
N PHE A 69 15.39 11.91 8.01
CA PHE A 69 16.09 10.72 8.49
C PHE A 69 17.48 10.57 7.88
N ASN A 70 17.68 11.02 6.64
CA ASN A 70 19.02 11.07 6.03
C ASN A 70 19.99 11.96 6.82
N ARG A 71 19.53 13.02 7.50
CA ARG A 71 20.38 13.84 8.39
C ARG A 71 20.84 13.08 9.64
N PHE A 72 20.11 12.06 10.03
CA PHE A 72 20.48 11.15 11.12
C PHE A 72 21.20 9.90 10.63
N ALA A 73 21.58 9.86 9.35
CA ALA A 73 22.20 8.70 8.70
C ALA A 73 21.36 7.41 8.79
N ILE A 74 20.05 7.55 8.90
CA ILE A 74 19.11 6.41 8.93
C ILE A 74 18.61 6.19 7.50
N PRO A 75 18.89 5.03 6.88
CA PRO A 75 18.45 4.74 5.53
C PRO A 75 16.92 4.62 5.45
N THR A 76 16.35 5.11 4.36
CA THR A 76 14.93 5.07 4.10
C THR A 76 14.62 4.40 2.78
N VAL A 77 13.54 3.63 2.73
CA VAL A 77 12.90 3.11 1.51
C VAL A 77 11.52 3.73 1.42
N ALA A 78 11.16 4.26 0.26
CA ALA A 78 9.87 4.91 0.06
C ALA A 78 9.06 4.21 -1.03
N LEU A 79 7.77 3.99 -0.76
CA LEU A 79 6.80 3.57 -1.76
C LEU A 79 5.85 4.73 -2.02
N TYR A 80 5.75 5.11 -3.29
CA TYR A 80 4.80 6.09 -3.79
C TYR A 80 3.76 5.43 -4.69
N ASP A 81 2.58 5.99 -4.76
CA ASP A 81 1.63 5.69 -5.82
C ASP A 81 2.20 6.11 -7.17
N ARG A 82 1.95 5.34 -8.24
CA ARG A 82 2.48 5.63 -9.58
C ARG A 82 1.94 6.93 -10.18
N ASP A 83 0.78 7.42 -9.75
CA ASP A 83 0.23 8.67 -10.24
C ASP A 83 1.10 9.91 -9.96
N VAL A 84 2.10 9.78 -9.10
CA VAL A 84 3.12 10.82 -8.85
C VAL A 84 4.50 10.49 -9.43
N GLU A 85 4.60 9.45 -10.25
CA GLU A 85 5.86 9.08 -10.92
C GLU A 85 6.39 10.26 -11.73
N GLY A 86 7.69 10.53 -11.62
CA GLY A 86 8.33 11.69 -12.24
C GLY A 86 8.34 12.96 -11.38
N LYS A 87 7.41 13.13 -10.44
CA LYS A 87 7.39 14.28 -9.53
C LYS A 87 8.51 14.21 -8.48
N TYR A 88 8.86 12.99 -8.04
CA TYR A 88 9.86 12.74 -6.99
C TYR A 88 11.05 11.90 -7.47
N ALA A 89 11.11 11.55 -8.72
CA ALA A 89 11.79 10.42 -9.34
C ALA A 89 13.31 10.40 -9.31
N LYS A 90 14.04 11.37 -8.82
CA LYS A 90 15.50 11.34 -9.02
C LYS A 90 16.35 11.68 -7.79
N ALA A 91 15.76 11.90 -6.65
CA ALA A 91 16.54 12.36 -5.50
C ALA A 91 17.20 11.23 -4.67
N HIS A 92 16.70 9.98 -4.75
CA HIS A 92 17.17 8.89 -3.88
C HIS A 92 17.05 7.52 -4.54
N SER A 93 18.07 6.68 -4.36
CA SER A 93 18.18 5.31 -4.90
C SER A 93 17.18 4.29 -4.30
N ASN A 94 16.39 4.69 -3.31
CA ASN A 94 15.48 3.82 -2.57
C ASN A 94 14.03 4.29 -2.68
N ILE A 95 13.65 4.80 -3.86
CA ILE A 95 12.28 5.17 -4.20
C ILE A 95 11.71 4.09 -5.10
N PHE A 96 10.53 3.58 -4.71
CA PHE A 96 9.74 2.61 -5.43
C PHE A 96 8.37 3.22 -5.74
N TYR A 97 7.76 2.72 -6.79
CA TYR A 97 6.40 3.06 -7.20
C TYR A 97 5.55 1.80 -7.28
N THR A 98 4.26 1.95 -7.05
CA THR A 98 3.30 0.91 -7.36
C THR A 98 3.36 0.57 -8.86
N ASP A 99 3.07 -0.67 -9.25
CA ASP A 99 3.02 -1.07 -10.67
C ASP A 99 1.78 -0.49 -11.37
N GLU A 100 0.70 -0.34 -10.62
CA GLU A 100 -0.54 0.30 -11.04
C GLU A 100 -0.65 1.72 -10.45
N ILE A 101 -1.78 2.40 -10.70
CA ILE A 101 -2.01 3.79 -10.31
C ILE A 101 -1.91 4.05 -8.79
N CYS A 102 -2.15 3.04 -7.97
CA CYS A 102 -2.02 3.10 -6.50
C CYS A 102 -2.02 1.69 -5.89
N PHE A 103 -1.75 1.61 -4.60
CA PHE A 103 -1.69 0.37 -3.82
C PHE A 103 -2.89 -0.55 -4.02
N GLU A 104 -4.12 -0.03 -3.91
CA GLU A 104 -5.31 -0.85 -4.04
C GLU A 104 -5.48 -1.44 -5.44
N MET A 105 -5.03 -0.71 -6.48
CA MET A 105 -5.09 -1.21 -7.84
C MET A 105 -4.04 -2.29 -8.10
N ASP A 106 -2.82 -2.14 -7.57
CA ASP A 106 -1.78 -3.19 -7.60
C ASP A 106 -2.30 -4.48 -6.99
N PHE A 107 -2.86 -4.38 -5.79
CA PHE A 107 -3.43 -5.50 -5.08
C PHE A 107 -4.53 -6.20 -5.88
N VAL A 108 -5.49 -5.45 -6.40
CA VAL A 108 -6.62 -5.98 -7.18
C VAL A 108 -6.14 -6.61 -8.49
N THR A 109 -5.30 -5.91 -9.25
CA THR A 109 -4.78 -6.40 -10.54
C THR A 109 -3.96 -7.67 -10.34
N HIS A 110 -3.10 -7.68 -9.33
CA HIS A 110 -2.26 -8.84 -9.04
C HIS A 110 -3.09 -10.08 -8.67
N LEU A 111 -4.07 -9.95 -7.76
CA LEU A 111 -4.93 -11.08 -7.40
C LEU A 111 -5.82 -11.57 -8.55
N LEU A 112 -6.30 -10.68 -9.41
CA LEU A 112 -7.06 -11.08 -10.59
C LEU A 112 -6.18 -11.82 -11.61
N SER A 113 -4.94 -11.39 -11.81
CA SER A 113 -3.97 -12.09 -12.66
C SER A 113 -3.69 -13.52 -12.18
N LEU A 114 -3.62 -13.70 -10.86
CA LEU A 114 -3.45 -15.01 -10.21
C LEU A 114 -4.76 -15.83 -10.13
N ARG A 115 -5.88 -15.30 -10.62
CA ARG A 115 -7.23 -15.90 -10.50
C ARG A 115 -7.66 -16.14 -9.04
N LYS A 116 -7.21 -15.30 -8.11
CA LYS A 116 -7.47 -15.38 -6.67
C LYS A 116 -8.61 -14.45 -6.20
N ARG A 117 -9.63 -14.26 -7.03
CA ARG A 117 -10.82 -13.48 -6.72
C ARG A 117 -11.44 -13.85 -5.37
N SER A 118 -11.52 -15.13 -5.05
CA SER A 118 -12.10 -15.63 -3.81
C SER A 118 -11.43 -15.06 -2.54
N ILE A 119 -10.15 -14.69 -2.63
CA ILE A 119 -9.44 -14.04 -1.52
C ILE A 119 -9.99 -12.64 -1.27
N MET A 120 -10.22 -11.85 -2.32
CA MET A 120 -10.83 -10.52 -2.20
C MET A 120 -12.24 -10.60 -1.62
N ASP A 121 -13.04 -11.58 -2.09
CA ASP A 121 -14.38 -11.83 -1.55
C ASP A 121 -14.33 -12.18 -0.05
N ALA A 122 -13.36 -13.02 0.36
CA ALA A 122 -13.19 -13.40 1.75
C ALA A 122 -12.76 -12.22 2.62
N ILE A 123 -11.85 -11.36 2.15
CA ILE A 123 -11.43 -10.14 2.85
C ILE A 123 -12.62 -9.19 3.05
N ILE A 124 -13.38 -8.95 1.99
CA ILE A 124 -14.54 -8.05 2.05
C ILE A 124 -15.58 -8.59 3.04
N LYS A 125 -15.88 -9.88 2.95
CA LYS A 125 -16.82 -10.55 3.85
C LYS A 125 -16.39 -10.46 5.32
N ASP A 126 -15.11 -10.65 5.60
CA ASP A 126 -14.57 -10.58 6.96
C ASP A 126 -14.69 -9.15 7.56
N ILE A 127 -14.55 -8.13 6.70
CA ILE A 127 -14.61 -6.72 7.15
C ILE A 127 -16.05 -6.26 7.41
N ILE A 128 -16.99 -6.62 6.54
CA ILE A 128 -18.37 -6.09 6.62
C ILE A 128 -19.41 -7.13 7.03
N ASP A 129 -19.02 -8.38 7.24
CA ASP A 129 -19.88 -9.52 7.58
C ASP A 129 -21.13 -9.62 6.65
N ASP A 130 -20.94 -9.27 5.37
CA ASP A 130 -21.98 -9.29 4.35
C ASP A 130 -21.73 -10.41 3.35
N ALA A 131 -22.68 -11.33 3.22
CA ALA A 131 -22.61 -12.42 2.26
C ALA A 131 -22.67 -11.93 0.80
N ARG A 132 -23.17 -10.74 0.57
CA ARG A 132 -23.35 -10.16 -0.77
C ARG A 132 -23.01 -8.67 -0.79
N PRO A 133 -21.73 -8.33 -0.62
CA PRO A 133 -21.33 -6.93 -0.61
C PRO A 133 -21.66 -6.25 -1.94
N MET A 134 -22.15 -5.01 -1.83
CA MET A 134 -22.50 -4.17 -2.97
C MET A 134 -21.54 -2.99 -3.06
N VAL A 135 -21.08 -2.66 -4.27
CA VAL A 135 -20.40 -1.39 -4.51
C VAL A 135 -21.45 -0.28 -4.57
N LYS A 136 -21.45 0.58 -3.56
CA LYS A 136 -22.36 1.73 -3.49
C LYS A 136 -21.99 2.77 -4.55
N LYS A 137 -22.95 3.63 -4.90
CA LYS A 137 -22.81 4.67 -5.92
C LYS A 137 -21.64 5.63 -5.67
N ASP A 138 -21.40 6.00 -4.43
CA ASP A 138 -20.30 6.89 -4.03
C ASP A 138 -18.94 6.19 -4.12
N MET A 139 -18.86 4.89 -3.80
CA MET A 139 -17.64 4.09 -3.98
C MET A 139 -17.26 4.00 -5.44
N ALA A 140 -18.21 3.65 -6.31
CA ALA A 140 -17.97 3.59 -7.75
C ALA A 140 -17.51 4.95 -8.31
N ARG A 141 -18.12 6.05 -7.86
CA ARG A 141 -17.72 7.40 -8.27
C ARG A 141 -16.28 7.71 -7.89
N ARG A 142 -15.84 7.39 -6.68
CA ARG A 142 -14.46 7.62 -6.25
C ARG A 142 -13.48 6.77 -7.06
N GLY A 143 -13.79 5.48 -7.28
CA GLY A 143 -12.97 4.61 -8.10
C GLY A 143 -12.83 5.12 -9.53
N TYR A 144 -13.93 5.49 -10.18
CA TYR A 144 -13.89 6.07 -11.52
C TYR A 144 -13.09 7.37 -11.58
N ALA A 145 -13.27 8.26 -10.61
CA ALA A 145 -12.50 9.51 -10.56
C ALA A 145 -11.00 9.26 -10.44
N LYS A 146 -10.57 8.33 -9.58
CA LYS A 146 -9.15 7.98 -9.45
C LYS A 146 -8.57 7.37 -10.73
N LEU A 147 -9.36 6.56 -11.46
CA LEU A 147 -8.96 5.95 -12.73
C LEU A 147 -9.06 6.91 -13.94
N GLY A 148 -9.50 8.15 -13.74
CA GLY A 148 -9.73 9.09 -14.85
C GLY A 148 -10.88 8.68 -15.78
N ILE A 149 -11.79 7.81 -15.32
CA ILE A 149 -12.92 7.34 -16.13
C ILE A 149 -14.11 8.28 -15.96
N THR A 150 -14.53 8.92 -17.06
CA THR A 150 -15.65 9.89 -17.07
C THR A 150 -17.03 9.26 -17.26
N LYS A 151 -17.15 7.94 -17.20
CA LYS A 151 -18.42 7.23 -17.47
C LYS A 151 -19.46 7.48 -16.39
N ASN A 152 -20.64 7.95 -16.81
CA ASN A 152 -21.80 8.14 -15.95
C ASN A 152 -22.51 6.83 -15.52
N GLN A 153 -22.11 5.68 -16.07
CA GLN A 153 -22.72 4.39 -15.72
C GLN A 153 -22.09 3.82 -14.46
N ILE A 154 -22.85 3.92 -13.40
CA ILE A 154 -22.47 3.35 -12.11
C ILE A 154 -22.83 1.89 -12.11
N VAL A 155 -21.83 1.04 -12.01
CA VAL A 155 -22.02 -0.41 -11.86
C VAL A 155 -22.33 -0.71 -10.41
N GLN A 156 -23.63 -0.73 -10.07
CA GLN A 156 -24.09 -1.32 -8.82
C GLN A 156 -24.33 -2.81 -9.07
N ARG A 157 -23.38 -3.64 -8.69
CA ARG A 157 -23.52 -5.10 -8.81
C ARG A 157 -23.10 -5.77 -7.52
N CYS A 158 -23.76 -6.88 -7.23
CA CYS A 158 -23.33 -7.80 -6.20
C CYS A 158 -22.13 -8.60 -6.70
N LEU A 159 -21.05 -8.75 -5.92
CA LEU A 159 -19.84 -9.49 -6.27
C LEU A 159 -20.11 -10.87 -6.89
N PRO A 160 -20.99 -11.72 -6.31
CA PRO A 160 -21.24 -13.04 -6.85
C PRO A 160 -21.84 -13.07 -8.26
N ASN A 161 -22.43 -11.96 -8.71
CA ASN A 161 -23.13 -11.89 -9.99
C ASN A 161 -22.23 -11.41 -11.14
N ILE A 162 -20.95 -11.08 -10.87
CA ILE A 162 -20.01 -10.65 -11.90
C ILE A 162 -19.31 -11.89 -12.45
N SER A 163 -19.44 -12.10 -13.76
CA SER A 163 -18.74 -13.19 -14.45
C SER A 163 -17.23 -12.97 -14.46
N ASP A 164 -16.45 -14.02 -14.21
CA ASP A 164 -14.98 -13.99 -14.27
C ASP A 164 -14.44 -13.67 -15.68
N ARG A 165 -15.28 -13.75 -16.72
CA ARG A 165 -14.93 -13.37 -18.09
C ARG A 165 -14.95 -11.86 -18.32
N LYS A 166 -15.51 -11.08 -17.38
CA LYS A 166 -15.60 -9.62 -17.45
C LYS A 166 -14.52 -8.98 -16.58
N LEU A 167 -13.26 -9.20 -16.92
CA LEU A 167 -12.12 -8.71 -16.14
C LEU A 167 -12.17 -7.21 -15.86
N ASP A 168 -12.53 -6.39 -16.85
CA ASP A 168 -12.63 -4.92 -16.67
C ASP A 168 -13.68 -4.55 -15.61
N ASP A 169 -14.85 -5.22 -15.63
CA ASP A 169 -15.88 -5.01 -14.62
C ASP A 169 -15.40 -5.44 -13.23
N LEU A 170 -14.63 -6.55 -13.14
CA LEU A 170 -14.05 -7.03 -11.88
C LEU A 170 -13.01 -6.07 -11.33
N HIS A 171 -12.09 -5.58 -12.16
CA HIS A 171 -11.11 -4.57 -11.77
C HIS A 171 -11.79 -3.34 -11.17
N ILE A 172 -12.72 -2.75 -11.91
CA ILE A 172 -13.44 -1.55 -11.46
C ILE A 172 -14.20 -1.82 -10.17
N TYR A 173 -14.84 -2.98 -10.06
CA TYR A 173 -15.66 -3.35 -8.92
C TYR A 173 -14.82 -3.48 -7.64
N TYR A 174 -13.80 -4.34 -7.63
CA TYR A 174 -12.95 -4.56 -6.46
C TYR A 174 -12.15 -3.31 -6.12
N PHE A 175 -11.59 -2.65 -7.13
CA PHE A 175 -10.88 -1.39 -6.92
C PHE A 175 -11.78 -0.34 -6.25
N SER A 176 -13.00 -0.15 -6.74
CA SER A 176 -13.94 0.83 -6.15
C SER A 176 -14.24 0.51 -4.68
N TRP A 177 -14.37 -0.77 -4.33
CA TRP A 177 -14.60 -1.18 -2.95
C TRP A 177 -13.38 -0.92 -2.06
N PHE A 178 -12.20 -1.42 -2.43
CA PHE A 178 -10.98 -1.26 -1.63
C PHE A 178 -10.57 0.21 -1.53
N TYR A 179 -10.62 0.94 -2.62
CA TYR A 179 -10.29 2.37 -2.65
C TYR A 179 -11.22 3.24 -1.80
N ALA A 180 -12.50 2.89 -1.72
CA ALA A 180 -13.46 3.61 -0.88
C ALA A 180 -13.37 3.25 0.61
N ASN A 181 -12.83 2.08 0.93
CA ASN A 181 -12.69 1.56 2.29
C ASN A 181 -11.23 1.51 2.78
N LYS A 182 -10.36 2.36 2.23
CA LYS A 182 -8.97 2.47 2.69
C LYS A 182 -8.87 2.59 4.20
N GLY A 183 -7.81 2.00 4.76
CA GLY A 183 -7.51 2.14 6.16
C GLY A 183 -6.67 1.01 6.73
N VAL A 184 -6.15 1.22 7.93
CA VAL A 184 -5.26 0.28 8.63
C VAL A 184 -5.91 -1.10 8.80
N ILE A 185 -7.22 -1.14 9.11
CA ILE A 185 -7.95 -2.41 9.29
C ILE A 185 -7.98 -3.20 7.99
N VAL A 186 -8.31 -2.54 6.87
CA VAL A 186 -8.35 -3.17 5.54
C VAL A 186 -6.95 -3.69 5.17
N GLY A 187 -5.91 -2.88 5.34
CA GLY A 187 -4.54 -3.30 5.10
C GLY A 187 -4.12 -4.52 5.93
N ARG A 188 -4.47 -4.53 7.22
CA ARG A 188 -4.21 -5.68 8.09
C ARG A 188 -4.93 -6.94 7.61
N ARG A 189 -6.19 -6.84 7.18
CA ARG A 189 -6.93 -7.98 6.64
C ARG A 189 -6.31 -8.47 5.34
N ILE A 190 -5.94 -7.57 4.44
CA ILE A 190 -5.21 -7.93 3.22
C ILE A 190 -3.99 -8.79 3.59
N SER A 191 -3.14 -8.33 4.48
CA SER A 191 -1.92 -9.07 4.85
C SER A 191 -2.18 -10.41 5.56
N GLN A 192 -3.31 -10.56 6.25
CA GLN A 192 -3.70 -11.81 6.90
C GLN A 192 -4.15 -12.89 5.91
N PHE A 193 -4.86 -12.49 4.85
CA PHE A 193 -5.42 -13.41 3.86
C PHE A 193 -4.45 -13.77 2.73
N LEU A 194 -3.42 -12.95 2.48
CA LEU A 194 -2.45 -13.24 1.43
C LEU A 194 -1.37 -14.21 1.91
N GLU A 195 -0.97 -15.12 1.04
CA GLU A 195 0.29 -15.86 1.17
C GLU A 195 1.42 -15.12 0.43
N ALA A 196 2.67 -15.55 0.63
CA ALA A 196 3.84 -14.86 0.10
C ALA A 196 3.79 -14.64 -1.42
N GLU A 197 3.35 -15.66 -2.15
CA GLU A 197 3.25 -15.63 -3.62
C GLU A 197 2.11 -14.75 -4.15
N MET A 198 1.23 -14.28 -3.27
CA MET A 198 0.11 -13.38 -3.62
C MET A 198 0.43 -11.91 -3.34
N ILE A 199 1.60 -11.62 -2.79
CA ILE A 199 2.02 -10.24 -2.51
C ILE A 199 2.50 -9.60 -3.82
N PRO A 200 2.01 -8.41 -4.21
CA PRO A 200 2.46 -7.72 -5.41
C PRO A 200 3.99 -7.50 -5.45
N PRO A 201 4.64 -7.66 -6.62
CA PRO A 201 6.09 -7.58 -6.75
C PRO A 201 6.69 -6.25 -6.25
N ALA A 202 6.03 -5.13 -6.50
CA ALA A 202 6.46 -3.82 -6.02
C ALA A 202 6.60 -3.78 -4.49
N PHE A 203 5.68 -4.42 -3.75
CA PHE A 203 5.69 -4.45 -2.29
C PHE A 203 6.80 -5.37 -1.76
N ILE A 204 7.02 -6.51 -2.44
CA ILE A 204 8.15 -7.41 -2.13
C ILE A 204 9.47 -6.66 -2.28
N ALA A 205 9.65 -5.92 -3.39
CA ALA A 205 10.87 -5.17 -3.66
C ALA A 205 11.18 -4.13 -2.56
N VAL A 206 10.17 -3.42 -2.06
CA VAL A 206 10.32 -2.46 -0.95
C VAL A 206 10.80 -3.16 0.32
N ILE A 207 10.19 -4.29 0.68
CA ILE A 207 10.50 -5.03 1.91
C ILE A 207 11.91 -5.63 1.84
N GLU A 208 12.27 -6.26 0.72
CA GLU A 208 13.61 -6.83 0.52
C GLU A 208 14.70 -5.74 0.50
N ARG A 209 14.41 -4.57 -0.09
CA ARG A 209 15.35 -3.45 -0.06
C ARG A 209 15.55 -2.93 1.37
N ALA A 210 14.49 -2.81 2.15
CA ALA A 210 14.58 -2.39 3.54
C ALA A 210 15.37 -3.39 4.39
N LYS A 211 15.16 -4.69 4.20
CA LYS A 211 15.95 -5.75 4.82
C LYS A 211 17.44 -5.64 4.48
N ALA A 212 17.78 -5.47 3.20
CA ALA A 212 19.16 -5.33 2.76
C ALA A 212 19.85 -4.12 3.41
N LEU A 213 19.18 -2.97 3.46
CA LEU A 213 19.70 -1.77 4.11
C LEU A 213 19.84 -1.93 5.63
N SER A 214 18.92 -2.62 6.29
CA SER A 214 18.98 -2.88 7.73
C SER A 214 20.17 -3.76 8.14
N LEU A 215 20.65 -4.60 7.21
CA LEU A 215 21.83 -5.44 7.39
C LEU A 215 23.13 -4.74 6.99
N GLY A 216 23.09 -3.50 6.53
CA GLY A 216 24.27 -2.78 6.04
C GLY A 216 24.76 -3.25 4.67
N THR A 217 23.98 -4.08 3.96
CA THR A 217 24.32 -4.56 2.62
C THR A 217 23.92 -3.51 1.58
N ASN A 218 24.89 -2.75 1.10
CA ASN A 218 24.70 -1.95 -0.11
C ASN A 218 24.67 -2.89 -1.31
N ILE A 219 23.47 -3.29 -1.72
CA ILE A 219 23.29 -3.92 -3.04
C ILE A 219 23.26 -2.75 -4.04
N TYR A 220 24.35 -2.58 -4.77
CA TYR A 220 24.49 -1.65 -5.89
C TYR A 220 23.65 -2.13 -7.09
#